data_584faba5c37064460f7f4bf9ede2704f
#
_entry.id   584faba5c37064460f7f4bf9ede2704f
#
_cell.length_a   1.000
_cell.length_b   1.000
_cell.length_c   1.000
_cell.angle_alpha   90.00
_cell.angle_beta   90.00
_cell.angle_gamma   90.00
#
_symmetry.space_group_name_H-M   'P 1'
#
loop_
_entity.id
_entity.type
_entity.pdbx_description
1 polymer ?
#
loop_
_entity_poly.entity_id
_entity_poly.type
_entity_poly.pdbx_seq_one_letter_code
_entity_poly.pdbx_strand_id
1 'polypeptide(L)'
;MQELIDNLDGLAGIPGWVIKAFAIILAALLLELVYRIFVNHLERLSGKSEHMWDDAVVYAGKRPVSLLIWWQGLIMAARVITPNTNMIAFDPVLLSIAQQLGLVVAATWFFSSLTSGFEKAFVEERRKRDEHVDITTVTVLGRIVRIAVVLTGVMTGMSILDIPISGLLAAGGVGGIAVGLAARDLLANFFGGFTVFMDRPFSVGDWVRSPDREIEGTVEHIDWRVTRIRKFDKRPMYVPNATFTTVTLENPSRMTHRRIAEHIGVRYDDFGVVRKVVEDIREYIMNHEALDTTQTTMVHFDRFGASSLDIMLYCFTKTVVWTEYHQIREDVLLSIGEIIESHGAEIAFPTRTLKVDMAEQLADEVREAIPGDSPAPRDADPDESRSKGDAGTSSSRSRRAKKTSKRVKTDSGKDKREPRGGDVGGDSGDGGDA
;
A
#
# COMPACT_ATOMS: atom_id res chain seq x y z
N MET A 1 59.78 8.88 31.70
CA MET A 1 58.70 9.13 32.70
C MET A 1 58.90 8.27 33.95
N GLN A 2 59.27 6.98 33.83
CA GLN A 2 59.60 6.11 34.96
C GLN A 2 60.83 6.57 35.72
N GLU A 3 61.95 6.97 35.04
CA GLU A 3 63.16 7.50 35.65
C GLU A 3 62.93 8.85 36.40
N LEU A 4 62.01 9.67 35.94
CA LEU A 4 61.65 10.94 36.59
C LEU A 4 60.86 10.68 37.87
N ILE A 5 60.04 9.61 37.92
CA ILE A 5 59.27 9.20 39.10
C ILE A 5 60.17 8.55 40.16
N ASP A 6 61.12 7.69 39.72
CA ASP A 6 62.07 7.04 40.60
C ASP A 6 63.07 8.03 41.23
N ASN A 7 63.38 9.14 40.56
CA ASN A 7 64.16 10.26 41.12
C ASN A 7 63.39 11.13 42.14
N LEU A 8 62.03 11.17 42.06
CA LEU A 8 61.20 11.88 42.99
C LEU A 8 60.93 11.08 44.30
N ASP A 9 61.07 9.78 44.31
CA ASP A 9 60.97 8.93 45.50
C ASP A 9 62.07 9.22 46.54
N GLY A 10 63.18 9.86 46.12
CA GLY A 10 64.29 10.24 47.02
C GLY A 10 64.16 11.63 47.63
N LEU A 11 63.35 12.50 47.09
CA LEU A 11 63.32 13.95 47.45
C LEU A 11 62.34 14.36 48.54
N ALA A 12 61.25 13.57 48.84
CA ALA A 12 60.19 14.00 49.72
C ALA A 12 59.71 12.99 50.76
N GLY A 13 60.27 11.77 50.83
CA GLY A 13 59.81 10.73 51.71
C GLY A 13 58.36 10.22 51.42
N ILE A 14 57.83 10.57 50.25
CA ILE A 14 56.46 10.21 49.80
C ILE A 14 56.58 8.96 48.89
N PRO A 15 55.84 7.90 49.18
CA PRO A 15 55.84 6.70 48.33
C PRO A 15 55.43 7.02 46.91
N GLY A 16 56.18 6.47 45.89
CA GLY A 16 55.95 6.76 44.45
C GLY A 16 54.53 6.43 43.93
N TRP A 17 53.82 5.48 44.59
CA TRP A 17 52.42 5.20 44.26
C TRP A 17 51.48 6.38 44.57
N VAL A 18 51.77 7.17 45.63
CA VAL A 18 50.98 8.36 45.96
C VAL A 18 51.12 9.41 44.86
N ILE A 19 52.36 9.60 44.37
CA ILE A 19 52.63 10.52 43.28
C ILE A 19 51.94 10.08 42.00
N LYS A 20 51.93 8.79 41.68
CA LYS A 20 51.23 8.22 40.51
C LYS A 20 49.73 8.41 40.63
N ALA A 21 49.14 8.10 41.79
CA ALA A 21 47.71 8.27 42.04
C ALA A 21 47.28 9.77 41.94
N PHE A 22 48.09 10.66 42.54
CA PHE A 22 47.86 12.10 42.41
C PHE A 22 47.95 12.58 40.96
N ALA A 23 48.94 12.15 40.21
CA ALA A 23 49.10 12.49 38.80
C ALA A 23 47.91 12.04 37.96
N ILE A 24 47.34 10.85 38.22
CA ILE A 24 46.15 10.34 37.54
C ILE A 24 44.92 11.22 37.83
N ILE A 25 44.69 11.55 39.11
CA ILE A 25 43.60 12.42 39.52
C ILE A 25 43.75 13.82 38.91
N LEU A 26 44.95 14.36 38.94
CA LEU A 26 45.28 15.66 38.33
C LEU A 26 45.06 15.63 36.82
N ALA A 27 45.49 14.56 36.16
CA ALA A 27 45.23 14.33 34.71
C ALA A 27 43.75 14.25 34.39
N ALA A 28 42.95 13.54 35.23
CA ALA A 28 41.49 13.46 35.06
C ALA A 28 40.84 14.87 35.25
N LEU A 29 41.31 15.66 36.22
CA LEU A 29 40.82 17.01 36.45
C LEU A 29 41.17 17.94 35.28
N LEU A 30 42.40 17.85 34.77
CA LEU A 30 42.82 18.66 33.61
C LEU A 30 42.03 18.26 32.35
N LEU A 31 41.81 16.96 32.15
CA LEU A 31 41.02 16.46 31.04
C LEU A 31 39.56 16.95 31.13
N GLU A 32 38.99 16.91 32.34
CA GLU A 32 37.65 17.45 32.61
C GLU A 32 37.59 18.97 32.33
N LEU A 33 38.59 19.72 32.74
CA LEU A 33 38.66 21.16 32.50
C LEU A 33 38.73 21.44 30.98
N VAL A 34 39.62 20.75 30.26
CA VAL A 34 39.73 20.86 28.79
C VAL A 34 38.42 20.49 28.12
N TYR A 35 37.82 19.38 28.56
CA TYR A 35 36.53 18.94 28.05
C TYR A 35 35.43 20.01 28.26
N ARG A 36 35.33 20.61 29.46
CA ARG A 36 34.35 21.67 29.73
C ARG A 36 34.60 22.91 28.86
N ILE A 37 35.85 23.31 28.69
CA ILE A 37 36.19 24.46 27.82
C ILE A 37 35.81 24.15 26.38
N PHE A 38 36.10 22.94 25.92
CA PHE A 38 35.76 22.48 24.58
C PHE A 38 34.24 22.42 24.33
N VAL A 39 33.48 21.85 25.26
CA VAL A 39 32.00 21.80 25.19
C VAL A 39 31.40 23.21 25.19
N ASN A 40 31.88 24.11 26.08
CA ASN A 40 31.40 25.50 26.11
C ASN A 40 31.77 26.27 24.84
N HIS A 41 32.90 25.92 24.19
CA HIS A 41 33.27 26.50 22.90
C HIS A 41 32.36 25.99 21.77
N LEU A 42 32.07 24.69 21.77
CA LEU A 42 31.12 24.06 20.85
C LEU A 42 29.71 24.65 21.02
N GLU A 43 29.21 24.82 22.25
CA GLU A 43 27.89 25.47 22.52
C GLU A 43 27.84 26.91 21.93
N ARG A 44 28.94 27.66 21.97
CA ARG A 44 28.99 29.00 21.35
C ARG A 44 29.01 28.96 19.83
N LEU A 45 29.63 27.94 19.24
CA LEU A 45 29.66 27.74 17.80
C LEU A 45 28.33 27.19 17.28
N SER A 46 27.74 26.26 18.01
CA SER A 46 26.46 25.63 17.68
C SER A 46 25.32 26.64 17.69
N GLY A 47 25.29 27.58 18.65
CA GLY A 47 24.31 28.68 18.67
C GLY A 47 24.35 29.61 17.45
N LYS A 48 25.39 29.51 16.56
CA LYS A 48 25.49 30.19 15.28
C LYS A 48 25.27 29.29 14.07
N SER A 49 25.20 27.99 14.28
CA SER A 49 24.96 26.98 13.24
C SER A 49 23.47 26.78 13.02
N GLU A 50 23.04 26.70 11.77
CA GLU A 50 21.66 26.35 11.42
C GLU A 50 21.38 24.83 11.52
N HIS A 51 22.35 24.02 11.97
CA HIS A 51 22.25 22.57 12.02
C HIS A 51 21.79 22.09 13.40
N MET A 52 20.57 21.50 13.44
CA MET A 52 19.94 20.92 14.64
C MET A 52 20.77 19.82 15.33
N TRP A 53 21.67 19.15 14.59
CA TRP A 53 22.39 17.97 15.06
C TRP A 53 23.49 18.32 16.05
N ASP A 54 24.12 19.48 15.88
CA ASP A 54 25.25 19.94 16.68
C ASP A 54 24.83 20.17 18.14
N ASP A 55 23.71 20.83 18.36
CA ASP A 55 23.14 21.09 19.68
C ASP A 55 22.75 19.81 20.41
N ALA A 56 22.15 18.85 19.71
CA ALA A 56 21.72 17.59 20.29
C ALA A 56 22.90 16.76 20.78
N VAL A 57 23.99 16.67 19.99
CA VAL A 57 25.20 15.91 20.35
C VAL A 57 25.94 16.56 21.52
N VAL A 58 26.13 17.86 21.49
CA VAL A 58 26.79 18.61 22.57
C VAL A 58 26.02 18.49 23.89
N TYR A 59 24.70 18.65 23.84
CA TYR A 59 23.84 18.49 25.00
C TYR A 59 23.90 17.06 25.58
N ALA A 60 23.85 16.05 24.71
CA ALA A 60 23.88 14.64 25.10
C ALA A 60 25.21 14.25 25.75
N GLY A 61 26.34 14.77 25.27
CA GLY A 61 27.67 14.43 25.75
C GLY A 61 28.05 15.07 27.09
N LYS A 62 27.51 16.26 27.38
CA LYS A 62 28.00 17.14 28.50
C LYS A 62 28.12 16.44 29.85
N ARG A 63 27.11 15.70 30.25
CA ARG A 63 27.07 15.00 31.56
C ARG A 63 27.69 13.60 31.52
N PRO A 64 27.34 12.70 30.54
CA PRO A 64 27.87 11.35 30.53
C PRO A 64 29.40 11.29 30.33
N VAL A 65 29.96 12.15 29.49
CA VAL A 65 31.40 12.17 29.22
C VAL A 65 32.17 12.70 30.46
N SER A 66 31.67 13.74 31.13
CA SER A 66 32.23 14.22 32.40
C SER A 66 32.24 13.13 33.47
N LEU A 67 31.12 12.40 33.61
CA LEU A 67 31.02 11.26 34.51
C LEU A 67 32.05 10.16 34.15
N LEU A 68 32.20 9.87 32.84
CA LEU A 68 33.15 8.89 32.36
C LEU A 68 34.61 9.25 32.68
N ILE A 69 35.00 10.52 32.49
CA ILE A 69 36.35 11.01 32.82
C ILE A 69 36.64 10.78 34.30
N TRP A 70 35.76 11.19 35.19
CA TRP A 70 35.92 11.00 36.63
C TRP A 70 35.91 9.54 37.04
N TRP A 71 35.00 8.74 36.47
CA TRP A 71 34.92 7.33 36.77
C TRP A 71 36.19 6.58 36.37
N GLN A 72 36.70 6.81 35.15
CA GLN A 72 37.93 6.19 34.67
C GLN A 72 39.18 6.69 35.50
N GLY A 73 39.24 7.98 35.81
CA GLY A 73 40.28 8.51 36.64
C GLY A 73 40.30 7.88 38.04
N LEU A 74 39.13 7.73 38.67
CA LEU A 74 39.01 7.11 39.98
C LEU A 74 39.41 5.64 39.97
N ILE A 75 38.95 4.84 38.99
CA ILE A 75 39.30 3.45 38.86
C ILE A 75 40.83 3.27 38.60
N MET A 76 41.42 4.12 37.73
CA MET A 76 42.86 4.09 37.48
C MET A 76 43.67 4.45 38.73
N ALA A 77 43.22 5.43 39.51
CA ALA A 77 43.87 5.78 40.78
C ALA A 77 43.75 4.61 41.79
N ALA A 78 42.57 3.99 41.92
CA ALA A 78 42.34 2.84 42.75
C ALA A 78 43.25 1.65 42.40
N ARG A 79 43.51 1.38 41.09
CA ARG A 79 44.43 0.32 40.61
C ARG A 79 45.87 0.57 41.04
N VAL A 80 46.29 1.84 41.16
CA VAL A 80 47.65 2.19 41.62
C VAL A 80 47.76 2.11 43.15
N ILE A 81 46.69 2.43 43.87
CA ILE A 81 46.68 2.46 45.36
C ILE A 81 46.60 1.04 45.91
N THR A 82 45.76 0.15 45.36
CA THR A 82 45.43 -1.20 45.88
C THR A 82 46.65 -2.07 46.15
N PRO A 83 47.64 -2.26 45.26
CA PRO A 83 48.79 -3.13 45.52
C PRO A 83 49.80 -2.54 46.51
N ASN A 84 49.68 -1.27 46.85
CA ASN A 84 50.67 -0.55 47.68
C ASN A 84 50.18 -0.22 49.09
N THR A 85 48.92 -0.55 49.42
CA THR A 85 48.34 -0.27 50.73
C THR A 85 47.64 -1.51 51.24
N ASN A 86 47.96 -1.91 52.49
CA ASN A 86 47.24 -2.99 53.17
C ASN A 86 45.90 -2.53 53.78
N MET A 87 45.52 -1.26 53.68
CA MET A 87 44.33 -0.68 54.27
C MET A 87 43.09 -0.84 53.37
N ILE A 88 43.28 -0.82 52.04
CA ILE A 88 42.17 -0.89 51.06
C ILE A 88 42.62 -1.81 49.94
N ALA A 89 42.31 -3.07 50.05
CA ALA A 89 42.59 -4.06 49.00
C ALA A 89 41.30 -4.30 48.16
N PHE A 90 41.23 -3.65 47.02
CA PHE A 90 40.20 -3.97 46.01
C PHE A 90 40.67 -5.11 45.13
N ASP A 91 39.80 -6.10 44.90
CA ASP A 91 40.07 -7.15 43.93
C ASP A 91 40.28 -6.52 42.54
N PRO A 92 41.40 -6.82 41.84
CA PRO A 92 41.63 -6.32 40.48
C PRO A 92 40.52 -6.71 39.50
N VAL A 93 39.84 -7.85 39.70
CA VAL A 93 38.70 -8.28 38.90
C VAL A 93 37.52 -7.32 39.14
N LEU A 94 37.25 -7.00 40.40
CA LEU A 94 36.16 -6.07 40.74
C LEU A 94 36.41 -4.68 40.13
N LEU A 95 37.64 -4.18 40.12
CA LEU A 95 37.98 -2.90 39.51
C LEU A 95 37.81 -2.94 37.97
N SER A 96 38.09 -4.08 37.34
CA SER A 96 37.87 -4.25 35.89
C SER A 96 36.38 -4.27 35.53
N ILE A 97 35.59 -4.97 36.32
CA ILE A 97 34.12 -5.01 36.19
C ILE A 97 33.54 -3.60 36.39
N ALA A 98 33.95 -2.92 37.46
CA ALA A 98 33.47 -1.55 37.75
C ALA A 98 33.83 -0.58 36.60
N GLN A 99 35.04 -0.72 36.01
CA GLN A 99 35.46 0.09 34.88
C GLN A 99 34.55 -0.11 33.66
N GLN A 100 34.27 -1.36 33.29
CA GLN A 100 33.43 -1.73 32.17
C GLN A 100 31.95 -1.29 32.39
N LEU A 101 31.43 -1.51 33.60
CA LEU A 101 30.07 -1.07 33.96
C LEU A 101 29.93 0.47 33.86
N GLY A 102 30.92 1.23 34.36
CA GLY A 102 30.92 2.67 34.23
C GLY A 102 30.89 3.16 32.77
N LEU A 103 31.62 2.46 31.88
CA LEU A 103 31.59 2.75 30.44
C LEU A 103 30.19 2.47 29.86
N VAL A 104 29.59 1.32 30.18
CA VAL A 104 28.24 0.96 29.70
C VAL A 104 27.18 1.94 30.19
N VAL A 105 27.22 2.31 31.47
CA VAL A 105 26.29 3.28 32.06
C VAL A 105 26.44 4.65 31.37
N ALA A 106 27.67 5.13 31.19
CA ALA A 106 27.93 6.40 30.51
C ALA A 106 27.47 6.38 29.05
N ALA A 107 27.75 5.28 28.32
CA ALA A 107 27.29 5.11 26.95
C ALA A 107 25.76 5.05 26.85
N THR A 108 25.10 4.27 27.70
CA THR A 108 23.64 4.16 27.74
C THR A 108 23.00 5.53 28.06
N TRP A 109 23.57 6.26 29.00
CA TRP A 109 23.12 7.63 29.31
C TRP A 109 23.34 8.58 28.13
N PHE A 110 24.49 8.53 27.49
CA PHE A 110 24.79 9.34 26.31
C PHE A 110 23.79 9.11 25.17
N PHE A 111 23.56 7.85 24.77
CA PHE A 111 22.61 7.52 23.68
C PHE A 111 21.17 7.86 24.06
N SER A 112 20.77 7.65 25.32
CA SER A 112 19.45 8.04 25.82
C SER A 112 19.25 9.56 25.79
N SER A 113 20.27 10.32 26.21
CA SER A 113 20.26 11.79 26.15
C SER A 113 20.31 12.31 24.73
N LEU A 114 21.06 11.65 23.86
CA LEU A 114 21.14 11.96 22.43
C LEU A 114 19.76 11.82 21.77
N THR A 115 19.06 10.73 22.03
CA THR A 115 17.69 10.52 21.54
C THR A 115 16.77 11.66 22.00
N SER A 116 16.87 12.06 23.27
CA SER A 116 16.06 13.17 23.81
C SER A 116 16.45 14.53 23.21
N GLY A 117 17.75 14.72 22.90
CA GLY A 117 18.25 15.92 22.22
C GLY A 117 17.69 16.03 20.81
N PHE A 118 17.73 14.93 20.04
CA PHE A 118 17.15 14.89 18.69
C PHE A 118 15.64 15.13 18.68
N GLU A 119 14.90 14.51 19.61
CA GLU A 119 13.45 14.70 19.75
C GLU A 119 13.14 16.20 19.92
N LYS A 120 13.81 16.88 20.84
CA LYS A 120 13.61 18.31 21.08
C LYS A 120 14.00 19.17 19.89
N ALA A 121 15.17 18.93 19.33
CA ALA A 121 15.69 19.69 18.20
C ALA A 121 14.79 19.55 16.96
N PHE A 122 14.30 18.35 16.68
CA PHE A 122 13.39 18.10 15.57
C PHE A 122 12.04 18.82 15.72
N VAL A 123 11.46 18.77 16.93
CA VAL A 123 10.19 19.46 17.22
C VAL A 123 10.36 20.98 17.11
N GLU A 124 11.47 21.54 17.64
CA GLU A 124 11.77 22.95 17.60
C GLU A 124 11.95 23.48 16.17
N GLU A 125 12.70 22.75 15.34
CA GLU A 125 12.96 23.12 13.94
C GLU A 125 11.67 23.16 13.11
N ARG A 126 10.83 22.14 13.25
CA ARG A 126 9.54 22.08 12.55
C ARG A 126 8.59 23.18 13.02
N ARG A 127 8.61 23.49 14.33
CA ARG A 127 7.82 24.58 14.90
C ARG A 127 8.24 25.95 14.33
N LYS A 128 9.54 26.16 14.08
CA LYS A 128 10.04 27.39 13.45
C LYS A 128 9.59 27.55 12.00
N ARG A 129 9.29 26.45 11.31
CA ARG A 129 8.81 26.44 9.92
C ARG A 129 7.29 26.50 9.80
N ASP A 130 6.57 26.68 10.91
CA ASP A 130 5.10 26.69 10.96
C ASP A 130 4.45 25.39 10.38
N GLU A 131 5.22 24.28 10.38
CA GLU A 131 4.74 23.00 9.93
C GLU A 131 4.01 22.27 11.07
N HIS A 132 2.83 21.72 10.77
CA HIS A 132 2.10 20.87 11.73
C HIS A 132 2.90 19.61 12.00
N VAL A 133 3.48 19.51 13.21
CA VAL A 133 4.18 18.33 13.67
C VAL A 133 3.28 17.55 14.62
N ASP A 134 3.07 16.30 14.31
CA ASP A 134 2.51 15.37 15.31
C ASP A 134 3.60 15.04 16.36
N ILE A 135 3.63 15.88 17.40
CA ILE A 135 4.55 15.75 18.54
C ILE A 135 4.43 14.35 19.17
N THR A 136 3.23 13.78 19.15
CA THR A 136 2.94 12.45 19.71
C THR A 136 3.76 11.36 19.01
N THR A 137 3.77 11.36 17.68
CA THR A 137 4.54 10.39 16.89
C THR A 137 6.04 10.48 17.16
N VAL A 138 6.60 11.70 17.19
CA VAL A 138 8.04 11.90 17.47
C VAL A 138 8.41 11.43 18.86
N THR A 139 7.58 11.75 19.86
CA THR A 139 7.80 11.35 21.26
C THR A 139 7.70 9.84 21.45
N VAL A 140 6.72 9.19 20.79
CA VAL A 140 6.57 7.71 20.85
C VAL A 140 7.79 7.04 20.23
N LEU A 141 8.25 7.49 19.06
CA LEU A 141 9.44 6.93 18.40
C LEU A 141 10.70 7.11 19.26
N GLY A 142 10.90 8.31 19.83
CA GLY A 142 12.01 8.58 20.75
C GLY A 142 11.95 7.68 21.99
N ARG A 143 10.76 7.39 22.51
CA ARG A 143 10.58 6.48 23.65
C ARG A 143 10.96 5.04 23.29
N ILE A 144 10.59 4.54 22.10
CA ILE A 144 10.96 3.20 21.63
C ILE A 144 12.48 3.08 21.49
N VAL A 145 13.14 4.07 20.89
CA VAL A 145 14.61 4.08 20.76
C VAL A 145 15.28 4.08 22.14
N ARG A 146 14.80 4.89 23.09
CA ARG A 146 15.32 4.91 24.47
C ARG A 146 15.18 3.56 25.18
N ILE A 147 14.03 2.91 25.03
CA ILE A 147 13.82 1.57 25.61
C ILE A 147 14.84 0.58 25.01
N ALA A 148 15.07 0.61 23.70
CA ALA A 148 16.04 -0.25 23.05
C ALA A 148 17.48 0.03 23.56
N VAL A 149 17.86 1.30 23.69
CA VAL A 149 19.17 1.71 24.23
C VAL A 149 19.35 1.22 25.68
N VAL A 150 18.35 1.44 26.54
CA VAL A 150 18.42 1.00 27.95
C VAL A 150 18.47 -0.51 28.03
N LEU A 151 17.65 -1.25 27.25
CA LEU A 151 17.66 -2.71 27.22
C LEU A 151 19.01 -3.25 26.80
N THR A 152 19.63 -2.67 25.75
CA THR A 152 20.99 -3.04 25.30
C THR A 152 22.02 -2.78 26.39
N GLY A 153 21.95 -1.63 27.06
CA GLY A 153 22.84 -1.28 28.17
C GLY A 153 22.70 -2.26 29.34
N VAL A 154 21.48 -2.60 29.74
CA VAL A 154 21.21 -3.60 30.79
C VAL A 154 21.78 -4.97 30.41
N MET A 155 21.52 -5.45 29.18
CA MET A 155 22.03 -6.74 28.73
C MET A 155 23.57 -6.77 28.70
N THR A 156 24.21 -5.68 28.23
CA THR A 156 25.67 -5.57 28.25
C THR A 156 26.21 -5.57 29.68
N GLY A 157 25.54 -4.85 30.59
CA GLY A 157 25.90 -4.82 32.02
C GLY A 157 25.75 -6.21 32.66
N MET A 158 24.69 -6.95 32.39
CA MET A 158 24.52 -8.34 32.84
C MET A 158 25.63 -9.26 32.32
N SER A 159 26.01 -9.11 31.05
CA SER A 159 27.10 -9.90 30.47
C SER A 159 28.45 -9.62 31.14
N ILE A 160 28.74 -8.38 31.54
CA ILE A 160 29.95 -8.01 32.29
C ILE A 160 29.98 -8.64 33.70
N LEU A 161 28.78 -8.86 34.29
CA LEU A 161 28.61 -9.47 35.60
C LEU A 161 28.54 -11.02 35.53
N ASP A 162 28.82 -11.62 34.38
CA ASP A 162 28.69 -13.06 34.10
C ASP A 162 27.28 -13.63 34.38
N ILE A 163 26.24 -12.77 34.33
CA ILE A 163 24.87 -13.19 34.46
C ILE A 163 24.39 -13.74 33.11
N PRO A 164 23.86 -14.98 33.06
CA PRO A 164 23.47 -15.59 31.79
C PRO A 164 22.29 -14.83 31.14
N ILE A 165 22.55 -14.25 29.97
CA ILE A 165 21.57 -13.48 29.19
C ILE A 165 20.82 -14.33 28.17
N SER A 166 21.12 -15.64 28.06
CA SER A 166 20.55 -16.55 27.06
C SER A 166 19.02 -16.62 27.12
N GLY A 167 18.45 -16.68 28.36
CA GLY A 167 17.00 -16.65 28.55
C GLY A 167 16.36 -15.35 28.08
N LEU A 168 17.02 -14.21 28.34
CA LEU A 168 16.55 -12.90 27.93
C LEU A 168 16.61 -12.75 26.40
N LEU A 169 17.69 -13.26 25.77
CA LEU A 169 17.83 -13.30 24.32
C LEU A 169 16.78 -14.19 23.67
N ALA A 170 16.52 -15.38 24.24
CA ALA A 170 15.48 -16.27 23.74
C ALA A 170 14.09 -15.64 23.83
N ALA A 171 13.74 -15.06 24.99
CA ALA A 171 12.49 -14.35 25.17
C ALA A 171 12.36 -13.12 24.26
N GLY A 172 13.45 -12.34 24.12
CA GLY A 172 13.55 -11.20 23.21
C GLY A 172 13.40 -11.61 21.75
N GLY A 173 13.96 -12.76 21.36
CA GLY A 173 13.84 -13.33 20.01
C GLY A 173 12.38 -13.68 19.68
N VAL A 174 11.69 -14.40 20.57
CA VAL A 174 10.26 -14.73 20.39
C VAL A 174 9.41 -13.45 20.40
N GLY A 175 9.65 -12.53 21.33
CA GLY A 175 8.98 -11.23 21.39
C GLY A 175 9.24 -10.39 20.16
N GLY A 176 10.47 -10.40 19.65
CA GLY A 176 10.85 -9.71 18.41
C GLY A 176 10.12 -10.23 17.17
N ILE A 177 9.95 -11.56 17.05
CA ILE A 177 9.15 -12.18 15.99
C ILE A 177 7.69 -11.72 16.09
N ALA A 178 7.11 -11.74 17.29
CA ALA A 178 5.73 -11.31 17.50
C ALA A 178 5.52 -9.84 17.11
N VAL A 179 6.43 -8.95 17.55
CA VAL A 179 6.40 -7.51 17.17
C VAL A 179 6.63 -7.33 15.68
N GLY A 180 7.57 -8.09 15.07
CA GLY A 180 7.82 -8.06 13.62
C GLY A 180 6.60 -8.46 12.80
N LEU A 181 5.88 -9.51 13.21
CA LEU A 181 4.65 -9.93 12.57
C LEU A 181 3.54 -8.87 12.73
N ALA A 182 3.42 -8.27 13.92
CA ALA A 182 2.46 -7.18 14.15
C ALA A 182 2.77 -5.92 13.33
N ALA A 183 4.05 -5.63 13.07
CA ALA A 183 4.50 -4.48 12.29
C ALA A 183 4.57 -4.75 10.77
N ARG A 184 4.29 -5.97 10.30
CA ARG A 184 4.45 -6.39 8.90
C ARG A 184 3.76 -5.45 7.91
N ASP A 185 2.49 -5.13 8.18
CA ASP A 185 1.70 -4.30 7.26
C ASP A 185 2.20 -2.85 7.23
N LEU A 186 2.68 -2.36 8.35
CA LEU A 186 3.30 -1.03 8.43
C LEU A 186 4.56 -0.97 7.56
N LEU A 187 5.43 -1.97 7.70
CA LEU A 187 6.66 -2.09 6.92
C LEU A 187 6.36 -2.29 5.43
N ALA A 188 5.37 -3.13 5.09
CA ALA A 188 4.95 -3.34 3.70
C ALA A 188 4.51 -2.02 3.04
N ASN A 189 3.74 -1.20 3.75
CA ASN A 189 3.31 0.10 3.24
C ASN A 189 4.46 1.10 3.13
N PHE A 190 5.39 1.11 4.08
CA PHE A 190 6.59 1.94 4.01
C PHE A 190 7.45 1.58 2.79
N PHE A 191 7.75 0.29 2.60
CA PHE A 191 8.51 -0.16 1.43
C PHE A 191 7.75 0.03 0.13
N GLY A 192 6.42 -0.12 0.13
CA GLY A 192 5.57 0.22 -1.01
C GLY A 192 5.69 1.69 -1.41
N GLY A 193 5.61 2.61 -0.44
CA GLY A 193 5.83 4.03 -0.67
C GLY A 193 7.24 4.35 -1.17
N PHE A 194 8.25 3.69 -0.60
CA PHE A 194 9.63 3.81 -1.04
C PHE A 194 9.82 3.35 -2.49
N THR A 195 9.22 2.21 -2.88
CA THR A 195 9.24 1.71 -4.27
C THR A 195 8.58 2.70 -5.23
N VAL A 196 7.40 3.24 -4.86
CA VAL A 196 6.73 4.27 -5.68
C VAL A 196 7.63 5.50 -5.86
N PHE A 197 8.35 5.92 -4.81
CA PHE A 197 9.24 7.07 -4.86
C PHE A 197 10.49 6.81 -5.72
N MET A 198 11.07 5.60 -5.64
CA MET A 198 12.29 5.22 -6.38
C MET A 198 12.00 4.96 -7.86
N ASP A 199 11.04 4.10 -8.15
CA ASP A 199 10.74 3.63 -9.51
C ASP A 199 9.85 4.60 -10.27
N ARG A 200 9.10 5.45 -9.55
CA ARG A 200 8.20 6.48 -10.10
C ARG A 200 7.26 5.94 -11.18
N PRO A 201 6.52 4.87 -10.93
CA PRO A 201 5.52 4.38 -11.88
C PRO A 201 4.47 5.46 -12.15
N PHE A 202 4.22 6.34 -11.19
CA PHE A 202 3.40 7.54 -11.30
C PHE A 202 3.94 8.66 -10.41
N SER A 203 3.47 9.86 -10.65
CA SER A 203 3.80 11.08 -9.90
C SER A 203 2.53 11.79 -9.43
N VAL A 204 2.66 12.74 -8.51
CA VAL A 204 1.54 13.63 -8.14
C VAL A 204 1.08 14.39 -9.39
N GLY A 205 -0.22 14.38 -9.64
CA GLY A 205 -0.84 14.93 -10.85
C GLY A 205 -1.16 13.89 -11.92
N ASP A 206 -0.55 12.69 -11.90
CA ASP A 206 -0.82 11.65 -12.89
C ASP A 206 -2.21 11.03 -12.67
N TRP A 207 -2.90 10.74 -13.75
CA TRP A 207 -4.03 9.83 -13.76
C TRP A 207 -3.51 8.39 -13.72
N VAL A 208 -3.94 7.63 -12.73
CA VAL A 208 -3.60 6.21 -12.55
C VAL A 208 -4.85 5.35 -12.57
N ARG A 209 -4.70 4.14 -13.08
CA ARG A 209 -5.75 3.13 -13.10
C ARG A 209 -5.18 1.76 -12.73
N SER A 210 -5.89 1.03 -11.90
CA SER A 210 -5.63 -0.39 -11.64
C SER A 210 -6.93 -1.16 -11.84
N PRO A 211 -7.05 -1.92 -12.94
CA PRO A 211 -8.25 -2.72 -13.20
C PRO A 211 -8.52 -3.78 -12.13
N ASP A 212 -7.46 -4.32 -11.52
CA ASP A 212 -7.52 -5.42 -10.55
C ASP A 212 -8.25 -5.02 -9.24
N ARG A 213 -8.25 -3.72 -8.89
CA ARG A 213 -8.75 -3.21 -7.61
C ARG A 213 -9.74 -2.04 -7.76
N GLU A 214 -10.20 -1.77 -8.96
CA GLU A 214 -11.09 -0.63 -9.26
C GLU A 214 -10.53 0.72 -8.76
N ILE A 215 -9.21 0.84 -8.75
CA ILE A 215 -8.52 2.08 -8.42
C ILE A 215 -8.44 2.91 -9.69
N GLU A 216 -9.03 4.10 -9.68
CA GLU A 216 -8.92 5.02 -10.80
C GLU A 216 -9.09 6.47 -10.34
N GLY A 217 -8.23 7.37 -10.82
CA GLY A 217 -8.27 8.80 -10.54
C GLY A 217 -6.92 9.49 -10.62
N THR A 218 -6.88 10.75 -10.23
CA THR A 218 -5.67 11.57 -10.25
C THR A 218 -4.96 11.52 -8.89
N VAL A 219 -3.65 11.27 -8.89
CA VAL A 219 -2.82 11.25 -7.69
C VAL A 219 -2.69 12.66 -7.14
N GLU A 220 -3.17 12.90 -5.91
CA GLU A 220 -3.03 14.21 -5.25
C GLU A 220 -1.82 14.29 -4.33
N HIS A 221 -1.53 13.21 -3.62
CA HIS A 221 -0.48 13.18 -2.64
C HIS A 221 0.03 11.76 -2.41
N ILE A 222 1.34 11.63 -2.19
CA ILE A 222 2.00 10.36 -1.89
C ILE A 222 2.66 10.52 -0.53
N ASP A 223 2.07 9.91 0.50
CA ASP A 223 2.64 9.83 1.83
C ASP A 223 3.49 8.56 2.00
N TRP A 224 4.21 8.45 3.09
CA TRP A 224 5.05 7.28 3.39
C TRP A 224 4.27 5.96 3.51
N ARG A 225 2.98 5.98 3.84
CA ARG A 225 2.13 4.81 4.04
C ARG A 225 0.96 4.72 3.07
N VAL A 226 0.42 5.85 2.63
CA VAL A 226 -0.84 5.93 1.88
C VAL A 226 -0.67 6.92 0.73
N THR A 227 -1.17 6.56 -0.44
CA THR A 227 -1.33 7.47 -1.57
C THR A 227 -2.78 7.94 -1.65
N ARG A 228 -3.00 9.26 -1.74
CA ARG A 228 -4.31 9.85 -1.94
C ARG A 228 -4.57 10.08 -3.42
N ILE A 229 -5.67 9.50 -3.92
CA ILE A 229 -6.11 9.58 -5.30
C ILE A 229 -7.48 10.27 -5.33
N ARG A 230 -7.64 11.28 -6.17
CA ARG A 230 -8.93 11.95 -6.41
C ARG A 230 -9.66 11.25 -7.54
N LYS A 231 -10.77 10.60 -7.23
CA LYS A 231 -11.65 9.98 -8.23
C LYS A 231 -12.28 11.04 -9.13
N PHE A 232 -12.80 10.65 -10.28
CA PHE A 232 -13.49 11.57 -11.20
C PHE A 232 -14.76 12.20 -10.59
N ASP A 233 -15.43 11.51 -9.67
CA ASP A 233 -16.53 12.03 -8.87
C ASP A 233 -16.10 12.98 -7.73
N LYS A 234 -14.81 13.36 -7.70
CA LYS A 234 -14.19 14.27 -6.74
C LYS A 234 -14.02 13.71 -5.31
N ARG A 235 -14.39 12.47 -5.04
CA ARG A 235 -14.14 11.84 -3.74
C ARG A 235 -12.66 11.45 -3.62
N PRO A 236 -12.01 11.70 -2.46
CA PRO A 236 -10.67 11.19 -2.20
C PRO A 236 -10.73 9.69 -1.90
N MET A 237 -9.83 8.95 -2.50
CA MET A 237 -9.57 7.54 -2.21
C MET A 237 -8.18 7.42 -1.59
N TYR A 238 -8.09 6.70 -0.48
CA TYR A 238 -6.83 6.46 0.23
C TYR A 238 -6.39 5.03 -0.01
N VAL A 239 -5.31 4.87 -0.77
CA VAL A 239 -4.78 3.56 -1.16
C VAL A 239 -3.52 3.28 -0.36
N PRO A 240 -3.44 2.19 0.42
CA PRO A 240 -2.21 1.78 1.07
C PRO A 240 -1.10 1.52 0.03
N ASN A 241 0.11 2.04 0.27
CA ASN A 241 1.20 1.97 -0.71
C ASN A 241 1.65 0.53 -1.03
N ALA A 242 1.51 -0.40 -0.06
CA ALA A 242 1.76 -1.82 -0.30
C ALA A 242 0.89 -2.41 -1.42
N THR A 243 -0.28 -1.81 -1.70
CA THR A 243 -1.16 -2.24 -2.79
C THR A 243 -0.46 -2.11 -4.14
N PHE A 244 0.28 -1.02 -4.37
CA PHE A 244 0.94 -0.76 -5.66
C PHE A 244 2.11 -1.71 -5.97
N THR A 245 2.59 -2.48 -5.00
CA THR A 245 3.61 -3.51 -5.23
C THR A 245 3.02 -4.84 -5.72
N THR A 246 1.70 -5.00 -5.70
CA THR A 246 1.02 -6.27 -5.97
C THR A 246 -0.03 -6.20 -7.06
N VAL A 247 -0.42 -5.01 -7.51
CA VAL A 247 -1.45 -4.81 -8.53
C VAL A 247 -0.86 -4.41 -9.87
N THR A 248 -1.58 -4.71 -10.95
CA THR A 248 -1.29 -4.12 -12.26
C THR A 248 -1.64 -2.65 -12.24
N LEU A 249 -0.71 -1.81 -12.68
CA LEU A 249 -0.89 -0.37 -12.74
C LEU A 249 -0.77 0.14 -14.17
N GLU A 250 -1.77 0.88 -14.61
CA GLU A 250 -1.77 1.64 -15.85
C GLU A 250 -1.60 3.13 -15.51
N ASN A 251 -0.80 3.84 -16.32
CA ASN A 251 -0.64 5.28 -16.21
C ASN A 251 -1.12 5.97 -17.48
N PRO A 252 -2.41 6.32 -17.58
CA PRO A 252 -2.94 7.00 -18.76
C PRO A 252 -2.36 8.40 -19.00
N SER A 253 -1.77 9.05 -17.99
CA SER A 253 -1.10 10.35 -18.19
C SER A 253 0.17 10.23 -19.03
N ARG A 254 0.75 9.02 -19.15
CA ARG A 254 1.94 8.74 -19.95
C ARG A 254 1.62 8.08 -21.29
N MET A 255 0.33 8.03 -21.68
CA MET A 255 -0.04 7.54 -23.00
C MET A 255 0.48 8.48 -24.09
N THR A 256 0.85 7.92 -25.22
CA THR A 256 1.33 8.69 -26.38
C THR A 256 0.20 9.08 -27.33
N HIS A 257 -0.83 8.25 -27.42
CA HIS A 257 -1.97 8.41 -28.32
C HIS A 257 -3.22 7.87 -27.65
N ARG A 258 -4.41 8.32 -28.09
CA ARG A 258 -5.68 7.70 -27.72
C ARG A 258 -6.21 6.87 -28.88
N ARG A 259 -6.66 5.69 -28.56
CA ARG A 259 -7.21 4.75 -29.53
C ARG A 259 -8.70 4.96 -29.72
N ILE A 260 -9.13 5.03 -30.99
CA ILE A 260 -10.52 4.85 -31.40
C ILE A 260 -10.62 3.40 -31.90
N ALA A 261 -11.48 2.59 -31.28
CA ALA A 261 -11.72 1.20 -31.67
C ALA A 261 -13.23 0.94 -31.58
N GLU A 262 -13.87 0.91 -32.74
CA GLU A 262 -15.33 0.84 -32.85
C GLU A 262 -15.72 -0.21 -33.89
N HIS A 263 -16.94 -0.71 -33.76
CA HIS A 263 -17.59 -1.54 -34.80
C HIS A 263 -18.83 -0.81 -35.27
N ILE A 264 -18.91 -0.60 -36.58
CA ILE A 264 -20.00 0.12 -37.23
C ILE A 264 -20.79 -0.88 -38.04
N GLY A 265 -22.05 -1.08 -37.69
CA GLY A 265 -22.94 -2.04 -38.36
C GLY A 265 -23.71 -1.41 -39.51
N VAL A 266 -23.63 -2.01 -40.70
CA VAL A 266 -24.41 -1.67 -41.88
C VAL A 266 -25.44 -2.78 -42.14
N ARG A 267 -26.59 -2.45 -42.68
CA ARG A 267 -27.68 -3.43 -42.99
C ARG A 267 -27.24 -4.53 -43.93
N TYR A 268 -27.81 -5.70 -43.82
CA TYR A 268 -27.58 -6.83 -44.75
C TYR A 268 -28.03 -6.50 -46.16
N ASP A 269 -29.10 -5.73 -46.33
CA ASP A 269 -29.63 -5.30 -47.65
C ASP A 269 -28.61 -4.48 -48.43
N ASP A 270 -27.68 -3.81 -47.76
CA ASP A 270 -26.66 -2.93 -48.32
C ASP A 270 -25.34 -3.69 -48.62
N PHE A 271 -25.32 -5.03 -48.53
CA PHE A 271 -24.12 -5.84 -48.75
C PHE A 271 -23.37 -5.49 -50.05
N GLY A 272 -24.10 -5.14 -51.14
CA GLY A 272 -23.54 -4.82 -52.46
C GLY A 272 -22.61 -3.57 -52.44
N VAL A 273 -22.82 -2.63 -51.52
CA VAL A 273 -22.08 -1.38 -51.44
C VAL A 273 -21.01 -1.35 -50.32
N VAL A 274 -21.03 -2.32 -49.37
CA VAL A 274 -20.14 -2.36 -48.22
C VAL A 274 -18.65 -2.21 -48.58
N ARG A 275 -18.22 -2.83 -49.67
CA ARG A 275 -16.81 -2.71 -50.13
C ARG A 275 -16.43 -1.26 -50.40
N LYS A 276 -17.29 -0.51 -51.07
CA LYS A 276 -17.05 0.90 -51.42
C LYS A 276 -17.09 1.77 -50.16
N VAL A 277 -18.08 1.53 -49.27
CA VAL A 277 -18.17 2.20 -47.99
C VAL A 277 -16.90 2.02 -47.17
N VAL A 278 -16.34 0.80 -47.09
CA VAL A 278 -15.08 0.52 -46.37
C VAL A 278 -13.90 1.24 -47.01
N GLU A 279 -13.84 1.31 -48.36
CA GLU A 279 -12.79 2.02 -49.10
C GLU A 279 -12.83 3.52 -48.83
N ASP A 280 -13.99 4.15 -48.90
CA ASP A 280 -14.14 5.58 -48.66
C ASP A 280 -13.94 5.96 -47.20
N ILE A 281 -14.41 5.15 -46.24
CA ILE A 281 -14.08 5.35 -44.82
C ILE A 281 -12.58 5.24 -44.59
N ARG A 282 -11.89 4.29 -45.23
CA ARG A 282 -10.44 4.15 -45.13
C ARG A 282 -9.74 5.37 -45.68
N GLU A 283 -10.15 5.87 -46.84
CA GLU A 283 -9.60 7.09 -47.45
C GLU A 283 -9.80 8.31 -46.54
N TYR A 284 -10.99 8.49 -46.01
CA TYR A 284 -11.29 9.55 -45.04
C TYR A 284 -10.38 9.47 -43.79
N ILE A 285 -10.24 8.31 -43.18
CA ILE A 285 -9.41 8.11 -41.99
C ILE A 285 -7.93 8.38 -42.27
N MET A 286 -7.41 7.94 -43.45
CA MET A 286 -6.04 8.16 -43.82
C MET A 286 -5.70 9.65 -44.11
N ASN A 287 -6.70 10.45 -44.47
CA ASN A 287 -6.53 11.87 -44.79
C ASN A 287 -6.94 12.79 -43.63
N HIS A 288 -7.41 12.22 -42.51
CA HIS A 288 -7.91 13.02 -41.37
C HIS A 288 -6.77 13.65 -40.57
N GLU A 289 -6.72 14.99 -40.45
CA GLU A 289 -5.61 15.75 -39.84
C GLU A 289 -5.32 15.41 -38.38
N ALA A 290 -6.36 15.12 -37.59
CA ALA A 290 -6.23 14.85 -36.14
C ALA A 290 -5.83 13.40 -35.83
N LEU A 291 -5.81 12.50 -36.84
CA LEU A 291 -5.40 11.10 -36.66
C LEU A 291 -3.94 10.91 -37.00
N ASP A 292 -3.28 10.01 -36.36
CA ASP A 292 -1.89 9.63 -36.62
C ASP A 292 -1.83 8.35 -37.44
N THR A 293 -1.66 8.53 -38.76
CA THR A 293 -1.57 7.43 -39.72
C THR A 293 -0.23 6.69 -39.68
N THR A 294 0.76 7.16 -38.92
CA THR A 294 2.01 6.42 -38.66
C THR A 294 1.78 5.25 -37.70
N GLN A 295 0.72 5.32 -36.93
CA GLN A 295 0.26 4.24 -36.04
C GLN A 295 -0.62 3.25 -36.81
N THR A 296 -0.80 2.06 -36.25
CA THR A 296 -1.67 1.04 -36.85
C THR A 296 -3.06 1.60 -37.09
N THR A 297 -3.42 1.73 -38.38
CA THR A 297 -4.74 2.19 -38.82
C THR A 297 -5.41 1.11 -39.63
N MET A 298 -6.61 0.69 -39.23
CA MET A 298 -7.36 -0.39 -39.86
C MET A 298 -8.82 0.01 -40.05
N VAL A 299 -9.32 -0.15 -41.25
CA VAL A 299 -10.74 -0.08 -41.58
C VAL A 299 -11.05 -1.29 -42.45
N HIS A 300 -11.77 -2.27 -41.90
CA HIS A 300 -12.03 -3.53 -42.59
C HIS A 300 -13.45 -4.03 -42.26
N PHE A 301 -14.07 -4.68 -43.25
CA PHE A 301 -15.18 -5.53 -42.97
C PHE A 301 -14.68 -6.69 -42.08
N ASP A 302 -15.25 -6.80 -40.87
CA ASP A 302 -14.78 -7.72 -39.84
C ASP A 302 -15.60 -9.04 -39.82
N ARG A 303 -16.92 -8.89 -39.73
CA ARG A 303 -17.78 -10.06 -39.57
C ARG A 303 -19.24 -9.81 -39.97
N PHE A 304 -19.94 -10.94 -40.19
CA PHE A 304 -21.39 -10.95 -40.29
C PHE A 304 -21.99 -11.05 -38.89
N GLY A 305 -22.56 -9.94 -38.39
CA GLY A 305 -23.22 -9.85 -37.09
C GLY A 305 -24.64 -10.49 -37.13
N ALA A 306 -25.32 -10.52 -35.97
CA ALA A 306 -26.67 -11.06 -35.88
C ALA A 306 -27.72 -10.30 -36.73
N SER A 307 -27.53 -8.98 -36.87
CA SER A 307 -28.39 -8.07 -37.65
C SER A 307 -27.62 -7.02 -38.44
N SER A 308 -26.30 -7.13 -38.52
CA SER A 308 -25.42 -6.15 -39.15
C SER A 308 -24.24 -6.75 -39.88
N LEU A 309 -23.74 -6.01 -40.84
CA LEU A 309 -22.44 -6.21 -41.46
C LEU A 309 -21.46 -5.31 -40.73
N ASP A 310 -20.61 -5.88 -39.87
CA ASP A 310 -19.77 -5.13 -38.96
C ASP A 310 -18.47 -4.69 -39.66
N ILE A 311 -18.23 -3.39 -39.67
CA ILE A 311 -16.99 -2.74 -40.14
C ILE A 311 -16.19 -2.36 -38.89
N MET A 312 -14.98 -2.90 -38.77
CA MET A 312 -14.04 -2.53 -37.70
C MET A 312 -13.28 -1.26 -38.08
N LEU A 313 -13.34 -0.28 -37.17
CA LEU A 313 -12.50 0.91 -37.18
C LEU A 313 -11.47 0.82 -36.04
N TYR A 314 -10.20 0.99 -36.37
CA TYR A 314 -9.12 1.03 -35.40
C TYR A 314 -8.10 2.09 -35.83
N CYS A 315 -7.98 3.17 -35.09
CA CYS A 315 -7.05 4.26 -35.35
C CYS A 315 -6.64 4.98 -34.06
N PHE A 316 -5.68 5.88 -34.18
CA PHE A 316 -5.15 6.64 -33.05
C PHE A 316 -5.23 8.14 -33.32
N THR A 317 -5.59 8.91 -32.30
CA THR A 317 -5.56 10.37 -32.33
C THR A 317 -4.17 10.88 -31.96
N LYS A 318 -3.75 12.01 -32.52
CA LYS A 318 -2.50 12.72 -32.16
C LYS A 318 -2.56 13.32 -30.76
N THR A 319 -3.75 13.71 -30.32
CA THR A 319 -3.96 14.28 -28.98
C THR A 319 -4.21 13.21 -27.93
N VAL A 320 -3.75 13.47 -26.72
CA VAL A 320 -4.07 12.68 -25.51
C VAL A 320 -5.07 13.40 -24.60
N VAL A 321 -5.43 14.64 -24.92
CA VAL A 321 -6.38 15.43 -24.13
C VAL A 321 -7.77 14.81 -24.24
N TRP A 322 -8.42 14.57 -23.10
CA TRP A 322 -9.68 13.82 -23.02
C TRP A 322 -10.82 14.48 -23.80
N THR A 323 -10.98 15.79 -23.66
CA THR A 323 -12.04 16.56 -24.33
C THR A 323 -11.84 16.63 -25.83
N GLU A 324 -10.62 16.89 -26.30
CA GLU A 324 -10.29 16.92 -27.71
C GLU A 324 -10.46 15.55 -28.39
N TYR A 325 -10.05 14.48 -27.68
CA TYR A 325 -10.26 13.12 -28.15
C TYR A 325 -11.74 12.83 -28.42
N HIS A 326 -12.63 13.25 -27.52
CA HIS A 326 -14.07 13.02 -27.71
C HIS A 326 -14.65 13.85 -28.87
N GLN A 327 -14.14 15.07 -29.09
CA GLN A 327 -14.51 15.88 -30.26
C GLN A 327 -14.07 15.21 -31.57
N ILE A 328 -12.81 14.74 -31.62
CA ILE A 328 -12.30 14.02 -32.79
C ILE A 328 -13.07 12.73 -33.03
N ARG A 329 -13.37 11.98 -31.97
CA ARG A 329 -14.14 10.73 -32.08
C ARG A 329 -15.56 10.98 -32.57
N GLU A 330 -16.21 12.06 -32.11
CA GLU A 330 -17.51 12.49 -32.59
C GLU A 330 -17.49 12.84 -34.07
N ASP A 331 -16.55 13.67 -34.49
CA ASP A 331 -16.37 14.08 -35.90
C ASP A 331 -16.15 12.85 -36.80
N VAL A 332 -15.26 11.96 -36.40
CA VAL A 332 -14.98 10.70 -37.13
C VAL A 332 -16.23 9.84 -37.30
N LEU A 333 -17.00 9.67 -36.21
CA LEU A 333 -18.20 8.81 -36.26
C LEU A 333 -19.33 9.42 -37.08
N LEU A 334 -19.53 10.75 -37.00
CA LEU A 334 -20.53 11.45 -37.79
C LEU A 334 -20.16 11.43 -39.31
N SER A 335 -18.92 11.72 -39.64
CA SER A 335 -18.45 11.64 -41.05
C SER A 335 -18.57 10.22 -41.62
N ILE A 336 -18.32 9.19 -40.80
CA ILE A 336 -18.55 7.80 -41.26
C ILE A 336 -20.04 7.55 -41.50
N GLY A 337 -20.93 8.09 -40.67
CA GLY A 337 -22.37 8.06 -40.93
C GLY A 337 -22.75 8.67 -42.25
N GLU A 338 -22.23 9.89 -42.58
CA GLU A 338 -22.45 10.58 -43.84
C GLU A 338 -21.92 9.78 -45.04
N ILE A 339 -20.74 9.13 -44.89
CA ILE A 339 -20.21 8.26 -45.95
C ILE A 339 -21.14 7.08 -46.21
N ILE A 340 -21.67 6.43 -45.17
CA ILE A 340 -22.60 5.32 -45.32
C ILE A 340 -23.87 5.79 -46.07
N GLU A 341 -24.47 6.90 -45.62
CA GLU A 341 -25.66 7.48 -46.26
C GLU A 341 -25.45 7.90 -47.73
N SER A 342 -24.25 8.43 -48.05
CA SER A 342 -23.90 8.83 -49.43
C SER A 342 -23.91 7.65 -50.40
N HIS A 343 -23.69 6.44 -49.92
CA HIS A 343 -23.81 5.22 -50.74
C HIS A 343 -25.21 4.61 -50.74
N GLY A 344 -26.21 5.29 -50.12
CA GLY A 344 -27.58 4.80 -50.01
C GLY A 344 -27.73 3.66 -49.02
N ALA A 345 -26.70 3.43 -48.20
CA ALA A 345 -26.70 2.42 -47.12
C ALA A 345 -27.19 3.05 -45.81
N GLU A 346 -27.64 2.23 -44.90
CA GLU A 346 -28.10 2.67 -43.57
C GLU A 346 -27.39 1.89 -42.47
N ILE A 347 -27.25 2.55 -41.31
CA ILE A 347 -26.78 1.91 -40.06
C ILE A 347 -27.78 0.84 -39.64
N ALA A 348 -27.29 -0.34 -39.29
CA ALA A 348 -28.13 -1.48 -38.93
C ALA A 348 -28.88 -1.29 -37.62
N PHE A 349 -30.17 -1.51 -37.62
CA PHE A 349 -30.96 -1.65 -36.42
C PHE A 349 -31.06 -3.13 -36.01
N PRO A 350 -31.24 -3.45 -34.73
CA PRO A 350 -31.54 -4.80 -34.30
C PRO A 350 -32.84 -5.29 -34.99
N THR A 351 -32.75 -6.23 -35.94
CA THR A 351 -33.90 -6.78 -36.67
C THR A 351 -34.27 -8.14 -36.12
N ARG A 352 -35.59 -8.38 -36.06
CA ARG A 352 -36.16 -9.68 -35.73
C ARG A 352 -37.16 -10.07 -36.80
N THR A 353 -36.97 -11.23 -37.43
CA THR A 353 -37.94 -11.80 -38.34
C THR A 353 -38.97 -12.54 -37.55
N LEU A 354 -40.23 -12.08 -37.56
CA LEU A 354 -41.37 -12.77 -36.99
C LEU A 354 -42.02 -13.57 -38.14
N LYS A 355 -42.01 -14.90 -38.05
CA LYS A 355 -42.83 -15.75 -38.89
C LYS A 355 -44.17 -15.87 -38.21
N VAL A 356 -45.18 -15.13 -38.71
CA VAL A 356 -46.54 -15.29 -38.26
C VAL A 356 -47.25 -16.21 -39.27
N ASP A 357 -47.57 -17.41 -38.87
CA ASP A 357 -48.41 -18.31 -39.64
C ASP A 357 -49.87 -17.83 -39.53
N MET A 358 -50.17 -16.82 -40.33
CA MET A 358 -51.53 -16.23 -40.39
C MET A 358 -52.56 -17.19 -40.98
N ALA A 359 -52.13 -18.28 -41.61
CA ALA A 359 -53.05 -19.24 -42.25
C ALA A 359 -53.95 -19.99 -41.26
N GLU A 360 -53.42 -20.35 -40.08
CA GLU A 360 -54.23 -21.03 -39.04
C GLU A 360 -55.09 -20.06 -38.28
N GLN A 361 -54.61 -18.86 -37.94
CA GLN A 361 -55.42 -17.87 -37.22
C GLN A 361 -56.55 -17.29 -38.07
N LEU A 362 -56.32 -17.01 -39.36
CA LEU A 362 -57.38 -16.63 -40.28
C LEU A 362 -58.39 -17.75 -40.55
N ALA A 363 -57.94 -19.01 -40.59
CA ALA A 363 -58.83 -20.14 -40.73
C ALA A 363 -59.75 -20.37 -39.52
N ASP A 364 -59.22 -20.11 -38.30
CA ASP A 364 -60.01 -20.18 -37.09
C ASP A 364 -60.97 -18.96 -36.94
N GLU A 365 -60.53 -17.74 -37.31
CA GLU A 365 -61.35 -16.54 -37.29
C GLU A 365 -62.48 -16.59 -38.36
N VAL A 366 -62.20 -17.14 -39.54
CA VAL A 366 -63.20 -17.39 -40.59
C VAL A 366 -64.16 -18.51 -40.18
N ARG A 367 -63.68 -19.53 -39.43
CA ARG A 367 -64.57 -20.59 -38.87
C ARG A 367 -65.51 -20.05 -37.79
N GLU A 368 -65.05 -19.13 -36.99
CA GLU A 368 -65.88 -18.47 -35.94
C GLU A 368 -66.85 -17.42 -36.50
N ALA A 369 -66.53 -16.79 -37.65
CA ALA A 369 -67.35 -15.74 -38.30
C ALA A 369 -68.45 -16.29 -39.24
N ILE A 370 -68.53 -17.59 -39.55
CA ILE A 370 -69.59 -18.20 -40.34
C ILE A 370 -70.51 -19.04 -39.41
N PRO A 371 -71.60 -18.49 -38.91
CA PRO A 371 -72.56 -19.22 -38.16
C PRO A 371 -73.48 -20.01 -39.17
N GLY A 372 -73.28 -21.29 -39.35
CA GLY A 372 -74.22 -22.11 -40.06
C GLY A 372 -73.60 -22.99 -41.12
N ASP A 373 -72.86 -23.99 -40.75
CA ASP A 373 -72.91 -25.28 -41.42
C ASP A 373 -72.49 -26.38 -40.42
N SER A 374 -73.48 -26.92 -39.69
CA SER A 374 -73.31 -28.15 -38.94
C SER A 374 -73.46 -29.30 -39.95
N PRO A 375 -72.42 -30.13 -40.15
CA PRO A 375 -72.64 -31.39 -40.85
C PRO A 375 -73.49 -32.31 -39.98
N ALA A 376 -74.57 -32.74 -40.56
CA ALA A 376 -75.48 -33.71 -40.00
C ALA A 376 -74.78 -34.97 -39.51
N PRO A 377 -75.35 -35.67 -38.48
CA PRO A 377 -74.77 -36.88 -37.94
C PRO A 377 -74.89 -37.98 -38.97
N ARG A 378 -73.84 -38.62 -39.38
CA ARG A 378 -73.81 -39.86 -40.10
C ARG A 378 -74.04 -40.97 -39.11
N ASP A 379 -75.14 -41.67 -39.41
CA ASP A 379 -75.66 -42.84 -38.75
C ASP A 379 -74.59 -43.92 -38.61
N ALA A 380 -74.80 -44.68 -37.56
CA ALA A 380 -74.08 -45.84 -37.12
C ALA A 380 -74.23 -47.05 -38.03
N ASP A 381 -73.17 -47.84 -37.97
CA ASP A 381 -73.22 -49.34 -37.88
C ASP A 381 -73.25 -50.21 -39.15
N PRO A 382 -72.94 -51.47 -39.00
CA PRO A 382 -72.00 -52.26 -38.15
C PRO A 382 -71.14 -53.23 -38.98
N ASP A 383 -70.12 -53.81 -38.50
CA ASP A 383 -69.97 -55.27 -38.39
C ASP A 383 -68.49 -55.65 -38.07
N GLU A 384 -68.41 -56.28 -37.00
CA GLU A 384 -67.75 -57.48 -36.56
C GLU A 384 -66.61 -58.08 -37.38
N SER A 385 -65.67 -58.43 -36.62
CA SER A 385 -65.08 -59.78 -36.48
C SER A 385 -63.68 -60.00 -37.07
N ARG A 386 -62.86 -60.44 -36.15
CA ARG A 386 -61.79 -61.47 -36.27
C ARG A 386 -60.56 -61.09 -37.10
N SER A 387 -59.34 -61.19 -36.60
CA SER A 387 -58.73 -62.33 -35.90
C SER A 387 -57.29 -62.00 -35.56
N LYS A 388 -56.92 -62.51 -34.43
CA LYS A 388 -55.65 -63.11 -34.04
C LYS A 388 -54.51 -63.23 -35.06
N GLY A 389 -53.30 -62.99 -34.55
CA GLY A 389 -52.03 -63.53 -34.99
C GLY A 389 -50.87 -62.57 -34.82
N ASP A 390 -50.22 -62.62 -33.83
CA ASP A 390 -49.06 -63.37 -33.33
C ASP A 390 -47.70 -62.88 -33.90
N ALA A 391 -46.84 -62.66 -32.96
CA ALA A 391 -45.42 -62.88 -32.92
C ALA A 391 -44.43 -61.93 -33.68
N GLY A 392 -43.53 -61.40 -32.91
CA GLY A 392 -42.17 -61.34 -33.40
C GLY A 392 -41.34 -60.10 -32.92
N THR A 393 -40.85 -60.16 -31.71
CA THR A 393 -39.48 -59.83 -31.28
C THR A 393 -38.60 -58.93 -32.15
N SER A 394 -38.12 -57.84 -31.57
CA SER A 394 -36.71 -57.66 -31.20
C SER A 394 -36.43 -56.16 -30.92
N SER A 395 -36.09 -55.83 -29.71
CA SER A 395 -34.77 -55.51 -29.19
C SER A 395 -34.01 -54.37 -29.92
N SER A 396 -33.98 -53.20 -29.30
CA SER A 396 -32.69 -52.67 -29.04
C SER A 396 -32.76 -51.44 -28.07
N ARG A 397 -31.96 -51.59 -27.10
CA ARG A 397 -31.63 -50.63 -26.03
C ARG A 397 -31.12 -49.28 -26.58
N SER A 398 -31.57 -48.17 -26.02
CA SER A 398 -30.73 -47.00 -25.93
C SER A 398 -30.89 -46.33 -24.57
N ARG A 399 -29.74 -46.09 -24.00
CA ARG A 399 -29.48 -45.73 -22.60
C ARG A 399 -29.96 -44.32 -22.26
N ARG A 400 -30.70 -44.24 -21.19
CA ARG A 400 -31.11 -43.05 -20.47
C ARG A 400 -29.95 -42.57 -19.59
N ALA A 401 -29.37 -41.41 -19.86
CA ALA A 401 -28.44 -40.74 -18.96
C ALA A 401 -29.23 -39.85 -17.98
N LYS A 402 -29.12 -40.22 -16.71
CA LYS A 402 -29.68 -39.54 -15.56
C LYS A 402 -28.72 -38.37 -15.16
N LYS A 403 -29.21 -37.15 -15.16
CA LYS A 403 -28.51 -36.00 -14.58
C LYS A 403 -29.10 -35.71 -13.21
N THR A 404 -28.36 -36.04 -12.18
CA THR A 404 -28.69 -35.80 -10.77
C THR A 404 -28.37 -34.32 -10.41
N SER A 405 -29.40 -33.59 -10.05
CA SER A 405 -29.30 -32.26 -9.41
C SER A 405 -29.16 -32.46 -7.89
N LYS A 406 -28.08 -32.03 -7.33
CA LYS A 406 -27.80 -32.04 -5.89
C LYS A 406 -28.33 -30.75 -5.26
N ARG A 407 -29.40 -30.84 -4.55
CA ARG A 407 -30.07 -29.81 -3.77
C ARG A 407 -29.36 -29.74 -2.40
N VAL A 408 -28.69 -28.63 -2.08
CA VAL A 408 -28.13 -28.36 -0.76
C VAL A 408 -29.26 -27.86 0.14
N LYS A 409 -29.54 -28.59 1.22
CA LYS A 409 -30.37 -28.15 2.35
C LYS A 409 -29.58 -27.25 3.25
N THR A 410 -30.08 -26.05 3.49
CA THR A 410 -29.69 -25.21 4.63
C THR A 410 -30.58 -25.56 5.82
N ASP A 411 -29.94 -25.99 6.86
CA ASP A 411 -30.56 -26.28 8.16
C ASP A 411 -30.56 -25.00 9.01
N SER A 412 -31.75 -24.59 9.44
CA SER A 412 -31.97 -23.46 10.33
C SER A 412 -32.19 -23.99 11.75
N GLY A 413 -31.14 -23.89 12.58
CA GLY A 413 -31.24 -24.09 14.02
C GLY A 413 -31.65 -22.80 14.72
N LYS A 414 -32.84 -22.81 15.25
CA LYS A 414 -33.35 -21.85 16.26
C LYS A 414 -32.60 -22.06 17.56
N ASP A 415 -32.05 -21.00 18.18
CA ASP A 415 -31.98 -20.93 19.63
C ASP A 415 -32.46 -19.55 20.09
N LYS A 416 -33.47 -19.61 20.96
CA LYS A 416 -34.11 -18.52 21.66
C LYS A 416 -33.33 -18.23 22.94
N ARG A 417 -33.00 -16.97 23.20
CA ARG A 417 -32.99 -16.42 24.57
C ARG A 417 -33.37 -14.94 24.55
N GLU A 418 -34.46 -14.68 25.21
CA GLU A 418 -35.04 -13.40 25.52
C GLU A 418 -34.34 -12.65 26.67
N PRO A 419 -34.67 -11.36 26.89
CA PRO A 419 -33.86 -10.39 27.61
C PRO A 419 -34.28 -10.18 29.06
N ARG A 420 -33.37 -9.65 29.88
CA ARG A 420 -33.69 -8.96 31.16
C ARG A 420 -33.14 -7.54 31.08
N GLY A 421 -33.91 -6.66 31.14
CA GLY A 421 -34.55 -5.59 31.84
C GLY A 421 -33.82 -5.07 33.08
N GLY A 422 -33.74 -3.73 33.19
CA GLY A 422 -33.29 -2.92 34.33
C GLY A 422 -32.81 -1.58 33.81
N ASP A 423 -33.52 -0.63 33.65
CA ASP A 423 -34.31 0.39 34.39
C ASP A 423 -33.47 1.20 35.39
N VAL A 424 -33.83 2.51 35.48
CA VAL A 424 -33.40 3.61 36.38
C VAL A 424 -32.28 4.49 35.75
N GLY A 425 -32.54 5.73 35.33
CA GLY A 425 -33.24 6.82 35.96
C GLY A 425 -32.41 8.04 35.84
N GLY A 426 -32.98 9.15 35.32
CA GLY A 426 -32.95 10.52 35.79
C GLY A 426 -31.59 11.22 35.75
N ASP A 427 -31.38 12.35 35.20
CA ASP A 427 -31.90 13.64 35.63
C ASP A 427 -31.27 14.75 34.80
N SER A 428 -32.00 15.76 34.64
CA SER A 428 -31.91 17.08 34.10
C SER A 428 -30.68 17.94 34.49
N GLY A 429 -30.42 18.98 33.61
CA GLY A 429 -29.73 20.23 33.96
C GLY A 429 -28.91 20.76 32.80
N ASP A 430 -29.43 21.59 31.94
CA ASP A 430 -29.65 23.05 31.92
C ASP A 430 -28.36 23.90 32.09
N GLY A 431 -28.20 24.87 31.16
CA GLY A 431 -27.40 26.11 31.33
C GLY A 431 -26.12 26.18 30.54
N GLY A 432 -26.02 26.86 29.42
CA GLY A 432 -25.92 28.31 29.33
C GLY A 432 -24.53 28.75 28.88
N ASP A 433 -24.51 29.43 27.77
CA ASP A 433 -23.65 30.55 27.34
C ASP A 433 -22.16 30.63 27.71
N ALA A 434 -21.34 30.64 26.66
CA ALA A 434 -20.47 31.73 26.21
C ALA A 434 -19.60 31.27 25.04
#